data_1c27e379d46c04cf7b70c380793e7425
#
_entry.id   1c27e379d46c04cf7b70c380793e7425
#
_cell.length_a   1.000
_cell.length_b   1.000
_cell.length_c   1.000
_cell.angle_alpha   90.00
_cell.angle_beta   90.00
_cell.angle_gamma   90.00
#
_symmetry.space_group_name_H-M   'P 1'
#
loop_
_entity.id
_entity.type
_entity.pdbx_description
1 polymer ?
#
loop_
_entity_poly.entity_id
_entity_poly.type
_entity_poly.pdbx_seq_one_letter_code
_entity_poly.pdbx_strand_id
1 'polypeptide(L)'
;MWSVWTHLSVDSGAGMWLDERMNIFERTVGGRRYRIASQSLWDPAQQRPFARQAVLGSADAPPVADLGLTRTVGTRRVGDVGALIWVAEQLDVIKLIDQACGIPGATDGPTVGEMVLAVAVQRACAPAAKCHLAAFLDGCVPRVSCLPASVFTGQAFHRLAAQVTDAHLEQAQIALARAAVARFALSTDVLAFDTTNFDTHIATTTRGVLARRGHAKSKRSDLRVVGLAVLVSETGQVPLLHRTYPGNGSDQAVLGSCLGALGKLHDALDAAERRPRPACRTLVRDGGAWSEQLELDLDVEGYYTLISLPLSHTASQLALAHAARRAAMKRVGGKLGDVRAARVRTRVGKLDRTLVVVESQELLRGQKRGIAVALRKAKVELRKLARRAASGRIAREALAARVQKALQREHLSDFVITTVTKRAGKLSLVWHVDQAARRLLERTRLGRRVLCTDHHLWSTGRIVHAFRGQWNVEELFRRAKKGGVVPWGPSHQWVDSSLRLHTFATVIGLALVSLARLALGTRTSARHMIKALSEVKATLVRVRTRRPGRHATVMLAPDLSGEQRKSVNTFDLGRWMPLLLSSMRSSVSGPDGRPVA
;
A
#
# COMPACT_ATOMS: atom_id res chain seq x y z
N MET A 1 -4.04 -21.37 31.15
CA MET A 1 -3.03 -21.93 30.23
C MET A 1 -3.56 -21.82 28.82
N TRP A 2 -3.04 -20.92 28.07
CA TRP A 2 -3.45 -20.60 26.69
C TRP A 2 -2.67 -21.50 25.75
N SER A 3 -3.32 -22.36 25.01
CA SER A 3 -2.67 -23.17 23.97
C SER A 3 -2.60 -22.36 22.67
N VAL A 4 -1.40 -22.23 22.19
CA VAL A 4 -0.95 -21.56 20.98
C VAL A 4 -1.56 -22.18 19.73
N TRP A 5 -2.16 -21.35 18.89
CA TRP A 5 -2.59 -21.72 17.54
C TRP A 5 -1.38 -21.67 16.60
N THR A 6 -0.95 -22.80 16.13
CA THR A 6 0.08 -22.90 15.07
C THR A 6 -0.59 -23.12 13.72
N HIS A 7 -0.27 -22.22 12.78
CA HIS A 7 -0.59 -22.36 11.36
C HIS A 7 0.32 -23.41 10.72
N LEU A 8 -0.26 -24.36 10.02
CA LEU A 8 0.46 -25.22 9.09
C LEU A 8 -0.12 -25.10 7.69
N SER A 9 0.73 -24.71 6.77
CA SER A 9 0.53 -24.81 5.33
C SER A 9 0.56 -26.28 4.91
N VAL A 10 -0.43 -26.71 4.14
CA VAL A 10 -0.49 -28.05 3.59
C VAL A 10 0.25 -28.04 2.26
N ASP A 11 1.36 -28.75 2.21
CA ASP A 11 1.99 -29.17 0.96
C ASP A 11 1.61 -30.64 0.69
N SER A 12 1.37 -30.92 -0.57
CA SER A 12 0.82 -32.16 -1.09
C SER A 12 1.84 -33.27 -1.20
N GLY A 13 1.45 -34.47 -0.86
CA GLY A 13 2.07 -35.70 -1.39
C GLY A 13 2.50 -36.72 -0.35
N ALA A 14 1.71 -37.72 -0.20
CA ALA A 14 2.00 -39.15 -0.03
C ALA A 14 0.89 -39.79 0.81
N GLY A 15 0.19 -40.73 0.22
CA GLY A 15 -0.90 -41.44 0.87
C GLY A 15 -0.43 -42.36 1.96
N MET A 16 -1.12 -42.28 3.08
CA MET A 16 -1.22 -43.41 4.02
C MET A 16 -2.60 -43.35 4.66
N TRP A 17 -3.32 -44.42 4.50
CA TRP A 17 -4.69 -44.64 4.96
C TRP A 17 -4.70 -44.72 6.49
N LEU A 18 -5.28 -43.76 7.18
CA LEU A 18 -5.66 -43.83 8.58
C LEU A 18 -7.14 -43.56 8.71
N ASP A 19 -7.77 -44.31 9.61
CA ASP A 19 -9.21 -44.40 9.90
C ASP A 19 -9.83 -42.99 10.00
N GLU A 20 -10.73 -42.66 9.08
CA GLU A 20 -11.27 -41.31 8.86
C GLU A 20 -12.45 -41.00 9.79
N ARG A 21 -12.43 -41.42 11.06
CA ARG A 21 -13.52 -41.12 11.99
C ARG A 21 -13.34 -39.77 12.64
N MET A 22 -14.27 -38.87 12.38
CA MET A 22 -14.39 -37.60 13.08
C MET A 22 -15.25 -37.80 14.33
N ASN A 23 -14.70 -37.49 15.51
CA ASN A 23 -15.43 -37.51 16.77
C ASN A 23 -16.03 -36.13 17.07
N ILE A 24 -17.29 -36.11 17.48
CA ILE A 24 -17.96 -34.89 17.99
C ILE A 24 -18.17 -35.09 19.49
N PHE A 25 -17.67 -34.15 20.27
CA PHE A 25 -17.85 -34.14 21.72
C PHE A 25 -18.18 -32.72 22.21
N GLU A 26 -18.74 -32.65 23.41
CA GLU A 26 -19.04 -31.40 24.08
C GLU A 26 -17.90 -31.02 25.03
N ARG A 27 -17.53 -29.73 25.03
CA ARG A 27 -16.53 -29.20 25.96
C ARG A 27 -17.00 -27.88 26.54
N THR A 28 -16.86 -27.73 27.85
CA THR A 28 -17.16 -26.49 28.56
C THR A 28 -15.93 -25.59 28.58
N VAL A 29 -16.08 -24.37 28.08
CA VAL A 29 -15.04 -23.32 28.08
C VAL A 29 -15.68 -22.03 28.61
N GLY A 30 -15.17 -21.50 29.71
CA GLY A 30 -15.70 -20.27 30.31
C GLY A 30 -17.17 -20.37 30.75
N GLY A 31 -17.61 -21.51 31.26
CA GLY A 31 -18.98 -21.76 31.70
C GLY A 31 -19.99 -22.00 30.56
N ARG A 32 -19.58 -22.00 29.31
CA ARG A 32 -20.44 -22.31 28.14
C ARG A 32 -20.05 -23.63 27.52
N ARG A 33 -21.05 -24.44 27.15
CA ARG A 33 -20.81 -25.71 26.45
C ARG A 33 -20.74 -25.53 24.95
N TYR A 34 -19.73 -26.13 24.33
CA TYR A 34 -19.50 -26.11 22.88
C TYR A 34 -19.43 -27.52 22.33
N ARG A 35 -20.00 -27.72 21.14
CA ARG A 35 -19.77 -28.92 20.33
C ARG A 35 -18.51 -28.75 19.51
N ILE A 36 -17.62 -29.72 19.64
CA ILE A 36 -16.31 -29.72 18.97
C ILE A 36 -16.24 -30.96 18.11
N ALA A 37 -15.93 -30.76 16.80
CA ALA A 37 -15.52 -31.85 15.94
C ALA A 37 -14.01 -32.02 16.05
N SER A 38 -13.54 -33.22 16.24
CA SER A 38 -12.12 -33.57 16.34
C SER A 38 -11.79 -34.69 15.36
N GLN A 39 -10.75 -34.48 14.58
CA GLN A 39 -10.17 -35.45 13.67
C GLN A 39 -8.71 -35.68 14.05
N SER A 40 -8.34 -36.94 14.25
CA SER A 40 -6.94 -37.31 14.47
C SER A 40 -6.21 -37.34 13.11
N LEU A 41 -5.13 -36.62 13.00
CA LEU A 41 -4.28 -36.56 11.83
C LEU A 41 -2.85 -36.95 12.24
N TRP A 42 -2.10 -37.57 11.34
CA TRP A 42 -0.70 -37.90 11.57
C TRP A 42 0.19 -36.72 11.15
N ASP A 43 1.11 -36.29 12.02
CA ASP A 43 2.15 -35.34 11.69
C ASP A 43 3.43 -36.10 11.31
N PRO A 44 3.79 -36.13 10.02
CA PRO A 44 4.99 -36.86 9.56
C PRO A 44 6.29 -36.21 10.03
N ALA A 45 6.30 -34.90 10.34
CA ALA A 45 7.50 -34.20 10.81
C ALA A 45 7.79 -34.50 12.29
N GLN A 46 6.76 -34.65 13.10
CA GLN A 46 6.89 -34.95 14.53
C GLN A 46 6.65 -36.43 14.88
N GLN A 47 6.34 -37.27 13.88
CA GLN A 47 6.06 -38.70 14.02
C GLN A 47 5.04 -39.03 15.12
N ARG A 48 4.01 -38.18 15.27
CA ARG A 48 2.94 -38.37 16.27
C ARG A 48 1.58 -37.95 15.73
N PRO A 49 0.51 -38.54 16.24
CA PRO A 49 -0.83 -38.06 15.93
C PRO A 49 -1.11 -36.73 16.60
N PHE A 50 -1.80 -35.83 15.90
CA PHE A 50 -2.35 -34.62 16.48
C PHE A 50 -3.85 -34.50 16.18
N ALA A 51 -4.61 -33.91 17.10
CA ALA A 51 -6.02 -33.69 16.91
C ALA A 51 -6.30 -32.32 16.30
N ARG A 52 -6.87 -32.32 15.10
CA ARG A 52 -7.43 -31.12 14.50
C ARG A 52 -8.84 -30.92 15.00
N GLN A 53 -9.12 -29.85 15.72
CA GLN A 53 -10.42 -29.56 16.32
C GLN A 53 -11.06 -28.32 15.66
N ALA A 54 -12.38 -28.39 15.46
CA ALA A 54 -13.20 -27.27 15.01
C ALA A 54 -14.42 -27.13 15.94
N VAL A 55 -14.70 -25.93 16.40
CA VAL A 55 -15.90 -25.64 17.22
C VAL A 55 -17.10 -25.56 16.28
N LEU A 56 -18.09 -26.41 16.50
CA LEU A 56 -19.31 -26.50 15.70
C LEU A 56 -20.41 -25.54 16.17
N GLY A 57 -20.24 -24.92 17.34
CA GLY A 57 -21.21 -24.00 17.94
C GLY A 57 -21.53 -24.32 19.40
N SER A 58 -22.46 -23.55 20.02
CA SER A 58 -22.92 -23.81 21.37
C SER A 58 -23.63 -25.17 21.44
N ALA A 59 -23.37 -25.96 22.49
CA ALA A 59 -24.09 -27.22 22.76
C ALA A 59 -25.55 -26.95 23.11
N ASP A 60 -25.87 -25.78 23.61
CA ASP A 60 -27.20 -25.34 23.98
C ASP A 60 -28.03 -24.77 22.81
N ALA A 61 -27.36 -24.53 21.64
CA ALA A 61 -28.10 -24.28 20.39
C ALA A 61 -28.87 -25.57 20.00
N PRO A 62 -30.11 -25.47 19.46
CA PRO A 62 -30.81 -26.64 18.97
C PRO A 62 -29.87 -27.40 18.03
N PRO A 63 -29.73 -28.71 18.19
CA PRO A 63 -28.80 -29.46 17.37
C PRO A 63 -29.07 -29.11 15.93
N VAL A 64 -28.03 -28.80 15.16
CA VAL A 64 -28.07 -29.00 13.72
C VAL A 64 -28.33 -30.48 13.57
N ALA A 65 -29.65 -30.79 13.65
CA ALA A 65 -30.20 -32.05 14.04
C ALA A 65 -29.48 -33.15 13.29
N ASP A 66 -29.00 -34.16 13.99
CA ASP A 66 -28.71 -35.52 13.46
C ASP A 66 -28.16 -35.59 12.02
N LEU A 67 -27.50 -34.52 11.55
CA LEU A 67 -26.71 -34.56 10.34
C LEU A 67 -25.48 -35.38 10.71
N GLY A 68 -25.53 -36.71 10.47
CA GLY A 68 -24.35 -37.57 10.65
C GLY A 68 -23.18 -36.99 9.90
N LEU A 69 -22.37 -36.15 10.60
CA LEU A 69 -21.17 -35.53 10.05
C LEU A 69 -20.19 -36.63 9.70
N THR A 70 -19.93 -36.82 8.42
CA THR A 70 -19.09 -37.91 7.96
C THR A 70 -17.67 -37.48 7.66
N ARG A 71 -17.46 -36.21 7.20
CA ARG A 71 -16.13 -35.75 6.82
C ARG A 71 -16.05 -34.22 6.64
N THR A 72 -14.98 -33.60 7.12
CA THR A 72 -14.60 -32.25 6.68
C THR A 72 -14.01 -32.34 5.27
N VAL A 73 -14.59 -31.64 4.30
CA VAL A 73 -14.14 -31.63 2.89
C VAL A 73 -13.06 -30.57 2.67
N GLY A 74 -13.09 -29.49 3.45
CA GLY A 74 -12.10 -28.41 3.34
C GLY A 74 -12.59 -27.10 3.96
N THR A 75 -11.76 -26.09 3.88
CA THR A 75 -12.11 -24.72 4.28
C THR A 75 -12.07 -23.80 3.08
N ARG A 76 -12.98 -22.84 3.01
CA ARG A 76 -13.07 -21.84 1.96
C ARG A 76 -12.91 -20.44 2.55
N ARG A 77 -12.25 -19.55 1.84
CA ARG A 77 -12.12 -18.14 2.24
C ARG A 77 -13.45 -17.43 2.06
N VAL A 78 -13.80 -16.60 3.03
CA VAL A 78 -15.02 -15.79 2.99
C VAL A 78 -14.71 -14.33 3.33
N GLY A 79 -14.11 -14.07 4.49
CA GLY A 79 -14.08 -12.76 5.10
C GLY A 79 -13.30 -11.72 4.30
N ASP A 80 -12.05 -11.99 4.02
CA ASP A 80 -11.18 -11.05 3.30
C ASP A 80 -11.60 -10.87 1.84
N VAL A 81 -11.90 -11.97 1.15
CA VAL A 81 -12.38 -11.94 -0.23
C VAL A 81 -13.74 -11.26 -0.32
N GLY A 82 -14.68 -11.63 0.58
CA GLY A 82 -16.03 -11.07 0.61
C GLY A 82 -16.02 -9.55 0.87
N ALA A 83 -15.20 -9.09 1.81
CA ALA A 83 -15.08 -7.66 2.10
C ALA A 83 -14.61 -6.85 0.88
N LEU A 84 -13.63 -7.37 0.12
CA LEU A 84 -13.12 -6.69 -1.08
C LEU A 84 -14.12 -6.76 -2.24
N ILE A 85 -14.84 -7.88 -2.42
CA ILE A 85 -15.90 -8.00 -3.41
C ILE A 85 -17.05 -7.05 -3.05
N TRP A 86 -17.45 -6.97 -1.78
CA TRP A 86 -18.47 -6.01 -1.34
C TRP A 86 -18.08 -4.57 -1.73
N VAL A 87 -16.84 -4.13 -1.48
CA VAL A 87 -16.37 -2.80 -1.92
C VAL A 87 -16.42 -2.67 -3.44
N ALA A 88 -16.01 -3.70 -4.18
CA ALA A 88 -16.01 -3.68 -5.63
C ALA A 88 -17.44 -3.56 -6.19
N GLU A 89 -18.42 -4.19 -5.57
CA GLU A 89 -19.85 -4.06 -5.89
C GLU A 89 -20.39 -2.65 -5.59
N GLN A 90 -19.98 -2.05 -4.45
CA GLN A 90 -20.38 -0.67 -4.12
C GLN A 90 -19.91 0.36 -5.16
N LEU A 91 -18.88 0.03 -5.92
CA LEU A 91 -18.29 0.89 -6.96
C LEU A 91 -18.64 0.45 -8.38
N ASP A 92 -19.33 -0.66 -8.58
CA ASP A 92 -19.54 -1.27 -9.90
C ASP A 92 -18.22 -1.51 -10.67
N VAL A 93 -17.16 -1.99 -9.98
CA VAL A 93 -15.78 -2.04 -10.50
C VAL A 93 -15.71 -2.75 -11.85
N ILE A 94 -16.33 -3.94 -11.99
CA ILE A 94 -16.31 -4.72 -13.23
C ILE A 94 -16.96 -3.89 -14.35
N LYS A 95 -18.18 -3.42 -14.14
CA LYS A 95 -18.94 -2.66 -15.13
C LYS A 95 -18.19 -1.41 -15.59
N LEU A 96 -17.64 -0.63 -14.68
CA LEU A 96 -16.93 0.61 -15.02
C LEU A 96 -15.64 0.34 -15.81
N ILE A 97 -14.90 -0.72 -15.48
CA ILE A 97 -13.71 -1.11 -16.24
C ILE A 97 -14.10 -1.60 -17.64
N ASP A 98 -15.11 -2.46 -17.74
CA ASP A 98 -15.54 -3.02 -19.03
C ASP A 98 -16.10 -1.93 -19.94
N GLN A 99 -16.87 -0.99 -19.41
CA GLN A 99 -17.36 0.17 -20.17
C GLN A 99 -16.22 1.07 -20.66
N ALA A 100 -15.22 1.31 -19.84
CA ALA A 100 -14.06 2.13 -20.20
C ALA A 100 -13.17 1.45 -21.25
N CYS A 101 -13.07 0.11 -21.22
CA CYS A 101 -12.28 -0.64 -22.17
C CYS A 101 -13.01 -0.86 -23.50
N GLY A 102 -14.33 -1.05 -23.47
CA GLY A 102 -15.12 -1.39 -24.68
C GLY A 102 -14.66 -2.68 -25.39
N ILE A 103 -13.93 -3.54 -24.68
CA ILE A 103 -13.38 -4.78 -25.23
C ILE A 103 -14.40 -5.90 -24.99
N PRO A 104 -14.95 -6.51 -26.02
CA PRO A 104 -15.87 -7.62 -25.84
C PRO A 104 -15.16 -8.80 -25.20
N GLY A 105 -15.79 -9.38 -24.18
CA GLY A 105 -15.33 -10.62 -23.56
C GLY A 105 -15.30 -11.75 -24.57
N ALA A 106 -14.40 -12.72 -24.41
CA ALA A 106 -14.51 -13.98 -25.13
C ALA A 106 -15.78 -14.71 -24.66
N THR A 107 -16.43 -15.47 -25.55
CA THR A 107 -17.70 -16.18 -25.27
C THR A 107 -17.65 -16.98 -23.96
N ASP A 108 -16.51 -17.62 -23.67
CA ASP A 108 -16.31 -18.45 -22.48
C ASP A 108 -15.16 -17.96 -21.58
N GLY A 109 -14.81 -16.67 -21.65
CA GLY A 109 -13.69 -16.10 -20.91
C GLY A 109 -14.05 -14.88 -20.09
N PRO A 110 -13.20 -14.50 -19.12
CA PRO A 110 -13.45 -13.33 -18.30
C PRO A 110 -13.34 -12.04 -19.10
N THR A 111 -14.13 -11.05 -18.72
CA THR A 111 -13.98 -9.67 -19.17
C THR A 111 -12.72 -9.04 -18.59
N VAL A 112 -12.36 -7.83 -19.04
CA VAL A 112 -11.23 -7.06 -18.47
C VAL A 112 -11.51 -6.74 -16.98
N GLY A 113 -12.72 -6.28 -16.67
CA GLY A 113 -13.14 -5.94 -15.31
C GLY A 113 -13.11 -7.14 -14.36
N GLU A 114 -13.63 -8.28 -14.80
CA GLU A 114 -13.59 -9.54 -14.02
C GLU A 114 -12.15 -10.00 -13.78
N MET A 115 -11.30 -9.99 -14.80
CA MET A 115 -9.89 -10.38 -14.65
C MET A 115 -9.13 -9.42 -13.71
N VAL A 116 -9.32 -8.11 -13.86
CA VAL A 116 -8.69 -7.11 -13.00
C VAL A 116 -9.14 -7.29 -11.55
N LEU A 117 -10.44 -7.48 -11.30
CA LEU A 117 -10.94 -7.68 -9.93
C LEU A 117 -10.41 -8.99 -9.34
N ALA A 118 -10.38 -10.08 -10.09
CA ALA A 118 -9.83 -11.36 -9.65
C ALA A 118 -8.35 -11.23 -9.24
N VAL A 119 -7.53 -10.57 -10.06
CA VAL A 119 -6.12 -10.32 -9.76
C VAL A 119 -5.98 -9.38 -8.56
N ALA A 120 -6.77 -8.31 -8.46
CA ALA A 120 -6.74 -7.36 -7.35
C ALA A 120 -7.04 -8.03 -6.01
N VAL A 121 -8.08 -8.85 -5.96
CA VAL A 121 -8.48 -9.61 -4.76
C VAL A 121 -7.41 -10.64 -4.40
N GLN A 122 -6.89 -11.41 -5.38
CA GLN A 122 -5.78 -12.33 -5.11
C GLN A 122 -4.55 -11.61 -4.55
N ARG A 123 -4.16 -10.46 -5.14
CA ARG A 123 -3.01 -9.68 -4.66
C ARG A 123 -3.17 -9.20 -3.23
N ALA A 124 -4.39 -8.88 -2.80
CA ALA A 124 -4.69 -8.41 -1.45
C ALA A 124 -4.80 -9.55 -0.42
N CYS A 125 -5.38 -10.70 -0.81
CA CYS A 125 -5.71 -11.79 0.10
C CYS A 125 -4.65 -12.90 0.15
N ALA A 126 -4.09 -13.26 -1.03
CA ALA A 126 -3.09 -14.33 -1.17
C ALA A 126 -2.17 -14.03 -2.36
N PRO A 127 -1.22 -13.10 -2.22
CA PRO A 127 -0.35 -12.68 -3.31
C PRO A 127 0.41 -13.85 -3.94
N ALA A 128 0.10 -14.16 -5.21
CA ALA A 128 0.72 -15.25 -5.95
C ALA A 128 0.85 -14.93 -7.44
N ALA A 129 1.51 -15.79 -8.20
CA ALA A 129 1.55 -15.73 -9.66
C ALA A 129 0.17 -16.02 -10.24
N LYS A 130 -0.10 -15.53 -11.46
CA LYS A 130 -1.40 -15.67 -12.11
C LYS A 130 -1.77 -17.11 -12.49
N CYS A 131 -0.80 -18.01 -12.60
CA CYS A 131 -1.06 -19.46 -12.76
C CYS A 131 -1.79 -20.07 -11.56
N HIS A 132 -1.74 -19.42 -10.38
CA HIS A 132 -2.46 -19.84 -9.18
C HIS A 132 -3.82 -19.13 -9.00
N LEU A 133 -4.24 -18.28 -9.96
CA LEU A 133 -5.45 -17.49 -9.83
C LEU A 133 -6.70 -18.36 -9.80
N ALA A 134 -6.79 -19.33 -10.70
CA ALA A 134 -7.91 -20.28 -10.74
C ALA A 134 -8.05 -21.06 -9.43
N ALA A 135 -6.95 -21.61 -8.92
CA ALA A 135 -6.95 -22.35 -7.64
C ALA A 135 -7.30 -21.45 -6.45
N PHE A 136 -6.86 -20.19 -6.46
CA PHE A 136 -7.24 -19.20 -5.44
C PHE A 136 -8.75 -18.95 -5.46
N LEU A 137 -9.33 -18.66 -6.64
CA LEU A 137 -10.75 -18.38 -6.79
C LEU A 137 -11.62 -19.59 -6.43
N ASP A 138 -11.19 -20.80 -6.80
CA ASP A 138 -11.88 -22.03 -6.39
C ASP A 138 -11.84 -22.24 -4.87
N GLY A 139 -10.81 -21.74 -4.18
CA GLY A 139 -10.69 -21.75 -2.71
C GLY A 139 -11.57 -20.71 -1.99
N CYS A 140 -12.38 -19.90 -2.70
CA CYS A 140 -13.23 -18.86 -2.14
C CYS A 140 -14.71 -19.21 -2.22
N VAL A 141 -15.53 -18.71 -1.27
CA VAL A 141 -16.99 -18.77 -1.35
C VAL A 141 -17.54 -17.57 -2.13
N PRO A 142 -17.13 -16.32 -1.80
CA PRO A 142 -17.52 -15.17 -2.62
C PRO A 142 -16.90 -15.31 -4.01
N ARG A 143 -17.70 -15.08 -5.04
CA ARG A 143 -17.27 -15.20 -6.44
C ARG A 143 -17.10 -13.82 -7.05
N VAL A 144 -16.03 -13.65 -7.80
CA VAL A 144 -15.79 -12.44 -8.60
C VAL A 144 -16.71 -12.39 -9.82
N SER A 145 -17.08 -13.56 -10.34
CA SER A 145 -17.88 -13.75 -11.56
C SER A 145 -18.71 -15.01 -11.47
N CYS A 146 -19.72 -15.12 -12.34
CA CYS A 146 -20.47 -16.36 -12.55
C CYS A 146 -19.68 -17.43 -13.32
N LEU A 147 -18.57 -17.06 -13.94
CA LEU A 147 -17.72 -17.97 -14.70
C LEU A 147 -16.99 -18.98 -13.80
N PRO A 148 -16.67 -20.17 -14.30
CA PRO A 148 -15.87 -21.14 -13.55
C PRO A 148 -14.46 -20.60 -13.31
N ALA A 149 -13.87 -20.89 -12.16
CA ALA A 149 -12.54 -20.41 -11.78
C ALA A 149 -11.45 -20.79 -12.81
N SER A 150 -11.62 -21.90 -13.50
CA SER A 150 -10.66 -22.45 -14.49
C SER A 150 -10.38 -21.53 -15.67
N VAL A 151 -11.29 -20.59 -16.01
CA VAL A 151 -11.06 -19.64 -17.12
C VAL A 151 -10.15 -18.47 -16.75
N PHE A 152 -9.92 -18.24 -15.45
CA PHE A 152 -9.03 -17.19 -14.94
C PHE A 152 -7.56 -17.63 -14.97
N THR A 153 -7.00 -17.74 -16.15
CA THR A 153 -5.64 -18.22 -16.38
C THR A 153 -4.66 -17.07 -16.62
N GLY A 154 -3.36 -17.35 -16.47
CA GLY A 154 -2.32 -16.42 -16.89
C GLY A 154 -2.37 -16.08 -18.38
N GLN A 155 -2.75 -17.03 -19.22
CA GLN A 155 -2.90 -16.82 -20.66
C GLN A 155 -4.07 -15.86 -20.98
N ALA A 156 -5.22 -16.05 -20.31
CA ALA A 156 -6.36 -15.13 -20.44
C ALA A 156 -5.97 -13.71 -20.01
N PHE A 157 -5.21 -13.58 -18.92
CA PHE A 157 -4.68 -12.29 -18.47
C PHE A 157 -3.80 -11.63 -19.53
N HIS A 158 -2.86 -12.35 -20.14
CA HIS A 158 -1.97 -11.81 -21.18
C HIS A 158 -2.74 -11.40 -22.44
N ARG A 159 -3.72 -12.19 -22.86
CA ARG A 159 -4.58 -11.89 -24.01
C ARG A 159 -5.36 -10.58 -23.80
N LEU A 160 -5.97 -10.41 -22.63
CA LEU A 160 -6.68 -9.17 -22.29
C LEU A 160 -5.71 -7.99 -22.19
N ALA A 161 -4.56 -8.17 -21.55
CA ALA A 161 -3.56 -7.13 -21.41
C ALA A 161 -3.05 -6.59 -22.76
N ALA A 162 -2.98 -7.43 -23.78
CA ALA A 162 -2.54 -7.02 -25.12
C ALA A 162 -3.54 -6.06 -25.81
N GLN A 163 -4.81 -6.07 -25.41
CA GLN A 163 -5.88 -5.25 -25.99
C GLN A 163 -6.10 -3.95 -25.19
N VAL A 164 -5.71 -3.92 -23.90
CA VAL A 164 -5.94 -2.77 -23.01
C VAL A 164 -4.87 -1.70 -23.24
N THR A 165 -5.32 -0.49 -23.58
CA THR A 165 -4.48 0.69 -23.81
C THR A 165 -4.33 1.56 -22.54
N ASP A 166 -3.37 2.49 -22.54
CA ASP A 166 -3.23 3.50 -21.46
C ASP A 166 -4.49 4.40 -21.36
N ALA A 167 -5.15 4.70 -22.49
CA ALA A 167 -6.38 5.50 -22.53
C ALA A 167 -7.54 4.75 -21.84
N HIS A 168 -7.70 3.44 -22.11
CA HIS A 168 -8.68 2.60 -21.42
C HIS A 168 -8.47 2.62 -19.89
N LEU A 169 -7.22 2.47 -19.45
CA LEU A 169 -6.89 2.49 -18.03
C LEU A 169 -7.13 3.85 -17.38
N GLU A 170 -6.83 4.95 -18.08
CA GLU A 170 -7.11 6.31 -17.62
C GLU A 170 -8.61 6.54 -17.45
N GLN A 171 -9.40 6.18 -18.44
CA GLN A 171 -10.86 6.33 -18.39
C GLN A 171 -11.48 5.49 -17.27
N ALA A 172 -11.05 4.24 -17.10
CA ALA A 172 -11.49 3.37 -16.01
C ALA A 172 -11.17 3.97 -14.63
N GLN A 173 -9.97 4.53 -14.45
CA GLN A 173 -9.55 5.15 -13.20
C GLN A 173 -10.41 6.37 -12.85
N ILE A 174 -10.67 7.23 -13.82
CA ILE A 174 -11.50 8.44 -13.62
C ILE A 174 -12.92 8.02 -13.21
N ALA A 175 -13.51 7.03 -13.88
CA ALA A 175 -14.83 6.52 -13.55
C ALA A 175 -14.88 5.92 -12.13
N LEU A 176 -13.88 5.12 -11.76
CA LEU A 176 -13.76 4.52 -10.43
C LEU A 176 -13.49 5.55 -9.33
N ALA A 177 -12.66 6.56 -9.60
CA ALA A 177 -12.41 7.65 -8.66
C ALA A 177 -13.69 8.44 -8.38
N ARG A 178 -14.45 8.78 -9.43
CA ARG A 178 -15.75 9.42 -9.31
C ARG A 178 -16.72 8.59 -8.47
N ALA A 179 -16.84 7.29 -8.74
CA ALA A 179 -17.69 6.39 -7.99
C ALA A 179 -17.27 6.30 -6.51
N ALA A 180 -15.96 6.20 -6.24
CA ALA A 180 -15.41 6.13 -4.88
C ALA A 180 -15.69 7.41 -4.09
N VAL A 181 -15.49 8.60 -4.69
CA VAL A 181 -15.77 9.89 -4.06
C VAL A 181 -17.24 10.01 -3.73
N ALA A 182 -18.13 9.70 -4.68
CA ALA A 182 -19.57 9.78 -4.47
C ALA A 182 -20.06 8.77 -3.41
N ARG A 183 -19.58 7.53 -3.45
CA ARG A 183 -20.11 6.45 -2.59
C ARG A 183 -19.57 6.48 -1.18
N PHE A 184 -18.30 6.88 -0.99
CA PHE A 184 -17.63 6.90 0.31
C PHE A 184 -17.39 8.30 0.87
N ALA A 185 -17.96 9.33 0.27
CA ALA A 185 -17.83 10.74 0.66
C ALA A 185 -16.37 11.14 0.90
N LEU A 186 -15.48 10.79 -0.04
CA LEU A 186 -14.06 11.11 0.09
C LEU A 186 -13.86 12.62 -0.10
N SER A 187 -13.08 13.26 0.80
CA SER A 187 -12.61 14.62 0.57
C SER A 187 -11.55 14.64 -0.52
N THR A 188 -11.70 15.54 -1.49
CA THR A 188 -10.75 15.78 -2.57
C THR A 188 -10.07 17.16 -2.48
N ASP A 189 -10.27 17.90 -1.39
CA ASP A 189 -9.67 19.23 -1.18
C ASP A 189 -8.14 19.21 -1.16
N VAL A 190 -7.57 18.12 -0.63
CA VAL A 190 -6.13 17.88 -0.57
C VAL A 190 -5.83 16.50 -1.14
N LEU A 191 -5.02 16.47 -2.18
CA LEU A 191 -4.60 15.25 -2.87
C LEU A 191 -3.07 15.14 -2.79
N ALA A 192 -2.56 13.98 -2.45
CA ALA A 192 -1.11 13.73 -2.40
C ALA A 192 -0.65 12.99 -3.66
N PHE A 193 0.34 13.54 -4.35
CA PHE A 193 0.99 12.91 -5.49
C PHE A 193 2.43 12.55 -5.16
N ASP A 194 2.83 11.34 -5.46
CA ASP A 194 4.23 10.90 -5.34
C ASP A 194 4.51 9.76 -6.33
N THR A 195 5.79 9.47 -6.50
CA THR A 195 6.30 8.42 -7.37
C THR A 195 7.05 7.38 -6.58
N THR A 196 7.01 6.16 -7.06
CA THR A 196 7.87 5.07 -6.57
C THR A 196 8.31 4.19 -7.73
N ASN A 197 9.18 3.22 -7.44
CA ASN A 197 9.52 2.18 -8.40
C ASN A 197 9.62 0.82 -7.72
N PHE A 198 9.49 -0.22 -8.54
CA PHE A 198 9.54 -1.61 -8.16
C PHE A 198 10.63 -2.34 -8.94
N ASP A 199 11.42 -3.13 -8.24
CA ASP A 199 12.44 -3.97 -8.85
C ASP A 199 11.80 -5.08 -9.70
N THR A 200 12.41 -5.36 -10.85
CA THR A 200 12.02 -6.45 -11.73
C THR A 200 13.21 -7.35 -12.01
N HIS A 201 12.93 -8.63 -12.25
CA HIS A 201 13.93 -9.61 -12.67
C HIS A 201 13.88 -9.88 -14.19
N ILE A 202 13.38 -8.88 -14.94
CA ILE A 202 13.30 -8.94 -16.41
C ILE A 202 14.72 -8.89 -16.98
N ALA A 203 15.05 -9.85 -17.82
CA ALA A 203 16.37 -9.94 -18.45
C ALA A 203 16.69 -8.68 -19.26
N THR A 204 17.96 -8.29 -19.29
CA THR A 204 18.41 -7.08 -20.01
C THR A 204 18.21 -7.17 -21.51
N THR A 205 18.13 -8.38 -22.07
CA THR A 205 17.85 -8.67 -23.47
C THR A 205 16.37 -8.52 -23.82
N THR A 206 15.45 -8.57 -22.84
CA THR A 206 14.02 -8.41 -23.08
C THR A 206 13.72 -7.01 -23.57
N ARG A 207 13.08 -6.91 -24.73
CA ARG A 207 12.60 -5.64 -25.31
C ARG A 207 11.42 -5.13 -24.50
N GLY A 208 11.33 -3.82 -24.28
CA GLY A 208 10.24 -3.16 -23.56
C GLY A 208 10.64 -1.72 -23.23
N VAL A 209 9.65 -0.90 -22.88
CA VAL A 209 9.86 0.51 -22.55
C VAL A 209 9.82 0.74 -21.04
N LEU A 210 8.98 0.02 -20.29
CA LEU A 210 8.72 0.28 -18.87
C LEU A 210 9.86 -0.17 -17.95
N ALA A 211 10.35 -1.39 -18.13
CA ALA A 211 11.42 -1.93 -17.29
C ALA A 211 12.79 -1.37 -17.75
N ARG A 212 13.31 -0.38 -17.02
CA ARG A 212 14.57 0.30 -17.32
C ARG A 212 15.49 0.33 -16.09
N ARG A 213 16.80 0.42 -16.31
CA ARG A 213 17.74 0.75 -15.24
C ARG A 213 17.58 2.24 -14.90
N GLY A 214 17.37 2.54 -13.63
CA GLY A 214 17.16 3.89 -13.14
C GLY A 214 17.55 4.00 -11.66
N HIS A 215 17.17 5.10 -11.03
CA HIS A 215 17.42 5.31 -9.61
C HIS A 215 16.47 4.45 -8.78
N ALA A 216 16.87 3.19 -8.50
CA ALA A 216 16.08 2.26 -7.72
C ALA A 216 15.95 2.74 -6.26
N LYS A 217 14.72 2.95 -5.77
CA LYS A 217 14.47 3.27 -4.33
C LYS A 217 14.92 2.14 -3.40
N SER A 218 15.07 0.90 -3.91
CA SER A 218 15.66 -0.26 -3.23
C SER A 218 17.19 -0.22 -3.13
N LYS A 219 17.85 0.70 -3.87
CA LYS A 219 19.32 0.80 -4.05
C LYS A 219 19.95 -0.39 -4.81
N ARG A 220 19.15 -1.20 -5.51
CA ARG A 220 19.57 -2.28 -6.39
C ARG A 220 19.87 -1.73 -7.79
N SER A 221 21.13 -1.37 -8.06
CA SER A 221 21.57 -0.85 -9.37
C SER A 221 21.69 -1.95 -10.45
N ASP A 222 21.69 -3.19 -10.04
CA ASP A 222 21.77 -4.38 -10.90
C ASP A 222 20.42 -4.74 -11.56
N LEU A 223 19.31 -4.29 -10.99
CA LEU A 223 17.97 -4.61 -11.49
C LEU A 223 17.39 -3.49 -12.36
N ARG A 224 16.50 -3.88 -13.28
CA ARG A 224 15.58 -2.95 -13.93
C ARG A 224 14.44 -2.64 -12.99
N VAL A 225 13.90 -1.43 -13.08
CA VAL A 225 12.77 -1.00 -12.29
C VAL A 225 11.63 -0.52 -13.19
N VAL A 226 10.41 -0.63 -12.69
CA VAL A 226 9.19 -0.05 -13.28
C VAL A 226 8.72 1.04 -12.34
N GLY A 227 8.44 2.23 -12.88
CA GLY A 227 7.94 3.36 -12.12
C GLY A 227 6.42 3.34 -11.96
N LEU A 228 5.96 3.84 -10.83
CA LEU A 228 4.56 4.06 -10.50
C LEU A 228 4.39 5.45 -9.88
N ALA A 229 3.58 6.29 -10.53
CA ALA A 229 3.06 7.54 -9.96
C ALA A 229 1.64 7.32 -9.47
N VAL A 230 1.28 7.90 -8.32
CA VAL A 230 -0.08 7.74 -7.75
C VAL A 230 -0.55 9.06 -7.16
N LEU A 231 -1.81 9.39 -7.42
CA LEU A 231 -2.58 10.43 -6.74
C LEU A 231 -3.49 9.80 -5.71
N VAL A 232 -3.44 10.28 -4.48
CA VAL A 232 -4.12 9.66 -3.32
C VAL A 232 -4.95 10.71 -2.58
N SER A 233 -6.17 10.33 -2.19
CA SER A 233 -7.03 11.16 -1.34
C SER A 233 -6.49 11.26 0.09
N GLU A 234 -6.71 12.39 0.76
CA GLU A 234 -6.40 12.56 2.17
C GLU A 234 -7.21 11.58 3.03
N THR A 235 -8.52 11.49 2.77
CA THR A 235 -9.43 10.58 3.48
C THR A 235 -9.26 9.16 2.98
N GLY A 236 -9.00 8.22 3.88
CA GLY A 236 -8.95 6.80 3.59
C GLY A 236 -7.70 6.31 2.86
N GLN A 237 -6.84 7.21 2.35
CA GLN A 237 -5.65 6.85 1.57
C GLN A 237 -6.02 6.06 0.30
N VAL A 238 -7.04 6.54 -0.42
CA VAL A 238 -7.57 5.87 -1.61
C VAL A 238 -6.83 6.37 -2.85
N PRO A 239 -6.20 5.51 -3.67
CA PRO A 239 -5.63 5.92 -4.94
C PRO A 239 -6.75 6.28 -5.91
N LEU A 240 -6.68 7.49 -6.48
CA LEU A 240 -7.67 8.03 -7.43
C LEU A 240 -7.17 7.97 -8.87
N LEU A 241 -5.87 8.17 -9.07
CA LEU A 241 -5.22 8.11 -10.37
C LEU A 241 -3.83 7.50 -10.22
N HIS A 242 -3.39 6.73 -11.21
CA HIS A 242 -2.01 6.27 -11.26
C HIS A 242 -1.48 6.24 -12.69
N ARG A 243 -0.16 6.27 -12.83
CA ARG A 243 0.52 6.07 -14.09
C ARG A 243 1.70 5.14 -13.93
N THR A 244 1.76 4.13 -14.78
CA THR A 244 2.95 3.27 -14.90
C THR A 244 3.91 3.92 -15.89
N TYR A 245 5.18 4.09 -15.52
CA TYR A 245 6.14 4.81 -16.35
C TYR A 245 7.52 4.11 -16.39
N PRO A 246 8.38 4.43 -17.38
CA PRO A 246 9.73 3.87 -17.48
C PRO A 246 10.56 4.12 -16.22
N GLY A 247 11.23 3.10 -15.71
CA GLY A 247 11.94 3.16 -14.43
C GLY A 247 13.09 4.18 -14.35
N ASN A 248 13.47 4.81 -15.47
CA ASN A 248 14.43 5.93 -15.55
C ASN A 248 13.76 7.30 -15.70
N GLY A 249 12.43 7.39 -15.63
CA GLY A 249 11.70 8.65 -15.70
C GLY A 249 11.97 9.54 -14.49
N SER A 250 12.06 10.87 -14.70
CA SER A 250 12.12 11.84 -13.62
C SER A 250 10.73 12.18 -13.08
N ASP A 251 10.61 12.52 -11.80
CA ASP A 251 9.34 12.87 -11.17
C ASP A 251 8.65 14.05 -11.86
N GLN A 252 9.41 15.02 -12.34
CA GLN A 252 8.92 16.18 -13.08
C GLN A 252 8.29 15.78 -14.43
N ALA A 253 9.01 14.98 -15.24
CA ALA A 253 8.49 14.52 -16.53
C ALA A 253 7.25 13.62 -16.36
N VAL A 254 7.24 12.82 -15.32
CA VAL A 254 6.11 11.93 -15.00
C VAL A 254 4.87 12.73 -14.62
N LEU A 255 4.99 13.74 -13.75
CA LEU A 255 3.86 14.61 -13.38
C LEU A 255 3.36 15.38 -14.60
N GLY A 256 4.27 15.97 -15.41
CA GLY A 256 3.90 16.63 -16.66
C GLY A 256 3.10 15.74 -17.60
N SER A 257 3.47 14.44 -17.68
CA SER A 257 2.70 13.47 -18.48
C SER A 257 1.32 13.12 -17.90
N CYS A 258 1.03 13.48 -16.66
CA CYS A 258 -0.26 13.24 -16.01
C CYS A 258 -1.22 14.43 -16.09
N LEU A 259 -0.79 15.61 -16.55
CA LEU A 259 -1.59 16.85 -16.50
C LEU A 259 -2.98 16.69 -17.13
N GLY A 260 -3.06 16.22 -18.37
CA GLY A 260 -4.35 16.04 -19.02
C GLY A 260 -5.27 15.05 -18.30
N ALA A 261 -4.71 13.99 -17.68
CA ALA A 261 -5.48 13.07 -16.85
C ALA A 261 -5.93 13.71 -15.53
N LEU A 262 -5.12 14.61 -14.96
CA LEU A 262 -5.48 15.37 -13.77
C LEU A 262 -6.62 16.36 -14.06
N GLY A 263 -6.61 17.06 -15.21
CA GLY A 263 -7.70 17.94 -15.63
C GLY A 263 -9.02 17.18 -15.79
N LYS A 264 -9.01 16.08 -16.55
CA LYS A 264 -10.19 15.22 -16.71
C LYS A 264 -10.71 14.66 -15.38
N LEU A 265 -9.80 14.29 -14.47
CA LEU A 265 -10.17 13.83 -13.13
C LEU A 265 -10.80 14.99 -12.35
N HIS A 266 -10.26 16.20 -12.43
CA HIS A 266 -10.79 17.38 -11.77
C HIS A 266 -12.27 17.60 -12.15
N ASP A 267 -12.56 17.65 -13.45
CA ASP A 267 -13.91 17.82 -13.99
C ASP A 267 -14.86 16.70 -13.54
N ALA A 268 -14.40 15.46 -13.58
CA ALA A 268 -15.18 14.30 -13.17
C ALA A 268 -15.51 14.32 -11.67
N LEU A 269 -14.60 14.80 -10.83
CA LEU A 269 -14.81 14.93 -9.39
C LEU A 269 -15.75 16.09 -9.05
N ASP A 270 -15.69 17.22 -9.77
CA ASP A 270 -16.62 18.33 -9.58
C ASP A 270 -18.05 17.90 -9.88
N ALA A 271 -18.24 17.15 -10.96
CA ALA A 271 -19.54 16.57 -11.29
C ALA A 271 -20.04 15.58 -10.22
N ALA A 272 -19.16 14.81 -9.59
CA ALA A 272 -19.52 13.85 -8.54
C ALA A 272 -19.89 14.52 -7.21
N GLU A 273 -19.18 15.58 -6.85
CA GLU A 273 -19.39 16.32 -5.59
C GLU A 273 -20.58 17.30 -5.67
N ARG A 274 -21.14 17.50 -6.88
CA ARG A 274 -22.25 18.44 -7.13
C ARG A 274 -22.01 19.84 -6.54
N ARG A 275 -20.78 20.32 -6.61
CA ARG A 275 -20.40 21.62 -6.05
C ARG A 275 -20.88 22.74 -6.96
N PRO A 276 -21.41 23.85 -6.39
CA PRO A 276 -21.90 24.98 -7.17
C PRO A 276 -20.78 25.77 -7.86
N ARG A 277 -19.52 25.57 -7.46
CA ARG A 277 -18.32 26.13 -8.06
C ARG A 277 -17.24 25.07 -8.16
N PRO A 278 -16.31 25.15 -9.15
CA PRO A 278 -15.16 24.26 -9.23
C PRO A 278 -14.44 24.17 -7.89
N ALA A 279 -14.12 22.98 -7.45
CA ALA A 279 -13.42 22.79 -6.20
C ALA A 279 -11.96 23.22 -6.36
N CYS A 280 -11.46 24.07 -5.45
CA CYS A 280 -10.05 24.39 -5.36
C CYS A 280 -9.30 23.20 -4.74
N ARG A 281 -8.80 22.28 -5.57
CA ARG A 281 -8.03 21.11 -5.12
C ARG A 281 -6.56 21.46 -4.96
N THR A 282 -5.99 21.01 -3.86
CA THR A 282 -4.56 21.23 -3.56
C THR A 282 -3.77 19.98 -3.85
N LEU A 283 -2.80 20.06 -4.76
CA LEU A 283 -1.86 18.97 -5.04
C LEU A 283 -0.63 19.08 -4.14
N VAL A 284 -0.50 18.13 -3.21
CA VAL A 284 0.67 18.02 -2.33
C VAL A 284 1.68 17.08 -2.94
N ARG A 285 2.96 17.49 -3.03
CA ARG A 285 4.02 16.68 -3.64
C ARG A 285 5.41 17.01 -3.12
N ASP A 286 6.38 16.16 -3.41
CA ASP A 286 7.78 16.41 -3.04
C ASP A 286 8.49 17.33 -4.06
N GLY A 287 9.52 18.00 -3.61
CA GLY A 287 10.24 19.02 -4.36
C GLY A 287 10.99 18.54 -5.60
N GLY A 288 11.16 17.23 -5.76
CA GLY A 288 11.75 16.64 -6.96
C GLY A 288 10.96 16.89 -8.24
N ALA A 289 9.67 17.20 -8.10
CA ALA A 289 8.75 17.46 -9.21
C ALA A 289 8.44 18.97 -9.40
N TRP A 290 9.37 19.88 -9.04
CA TRP A 290 9.16 21.32 -9.20
C TRP A 290 9.78 21.86 -10.48
N SER A 291 9.02 22.64 -11.24
CA SER A 291 9.50 23.61 -12.23
C SER A 291 8.47 24.71 -12.39
N GLU A 292 8.90 25.90 -12.81
CA GLU A 292 8.00 27.04 -12.99
C GLU A 292 6.90 26.75 -14.02
N GLN A 293 7.26 26.12 -15.15
CA GLN A 293 6.29 25.73 -16.16
C GLN A 293 5.25 24.75 -15.63
N LEU A 294 5.68 23.74 -14.90
CA LEU A 294 4.78 22.75 -14.32
C LEU A 294 3.80 23.36 -13.30
N GLU A 295 4.23 24.39 -12.56
CA GLU A 295 3.33 25.13 -11.65
C GLU A 295 2.24 25.87 -12.43
N LEU A 296 2.60 26.51 -13.57
CA LEU A 296 1.65 27.18 -14.44
C LEU A 296 0.67 26.20 -15.08
N ASP A 297 1.17 25.06 -15.56
CA ASP A 297 0.35 24.01 -16.16
C ASP A 297 -0.66 23.44 -15.16
N LEU A 298 -0.25 23.24 -13.90
CA LEU A 298 -1.16 22.79 -12.83
C LEU A 298 -2.23 23.84 -12.48
N ASP A 299 -1.87 25.13 -12.53
CA ASP A 299 -2.84 26.22 -12.32
C ASP A 299 -3.90 26.22 -13.42
N VAL A 300 -3.50 25.99 -14.69
CA VAL A 300 -4.43 25.83 -15.81
C VAL A 300 -5.38 24.66 -15.60
N GLU A 301 -4.89 23.54 -15.05
CA GLU A 301 -5.72 22.36 -14.73
C GLU A 301 -6.54 22.51 -13.43
N GLY A 302 -6.56 23.71 -12.82
CA GLY A 302 -7.38 24.02 -11.64
C GLY A 302 -6.84 23.52 -10.30
N TYR A 303 -5.53 23.24 -10.21
CA TYR A 303 -4.90 22.77 -8.98
C TYR A 303 -4.09 23.85 -8.29
N TYR A 304 -4.37 24.08 -7.01
CA TYR A 304 -3.43 24.72 -6.11
C TYR A 304 -2.28 23.76 -5.77
N THR A 305 -1.12 24.32 -5.47
CA THR A 305 0.07 23.51 -5.20
C THR A 305 0.60 23.69 -3.78
N LEU A 306 1.09 22.60 -3.20
CA LEU A 306 1.83 22.60 -1.95
C LEU A 306 3.00 21.63 -2.04
N ILE A 307 4.21 22.15 -2.01
CA ILE A 307 5.42 21.41 -2.32
C ILE A 307 6.52 21.71 -1.29
N SER A 308 7.41 20.73 -1.03
CA SER A 308 8.63 20.95 -0.24
C SER A 308 9.79 21.32 -1.16
N LEU A 309 10.20 22.57 -1.18
CA LEU A 309 11.36 23.00 -1.96
C LEU A 309 12.68 22.44 -1.40
N PRO A 310 13.64 22.07 -2.27
CA PRO A 310 14.99 21.75 -1.82
C PRO A 310 15.60 22.91 -1.05
N LEU A 311 16.35 22.63 0.02
CA LEU A 311 16.99 23.68 0.82
C LEU A 311 18.09 24.43 0.06
N SER A 312 18.59 23.85 -1.05
CA SER A 312 19.54 24.51 -1.98
C SER A 312 18.87 25.54 -2.89
N HIS A 313 17.54 25.52 -3.03
CA HIS A 313 16.83 26.49 -3.87
C HIS A 313 16.96 27.90 -3.30
N THR A 314 17.17 28.91 -4.15
CA THR A 314 17.39 30.31 -3.74
C THR A 314 16.28 30.84 -2.84
N ALA A 315 15.02 30.60 -3.21
CA ALA A 315 13.88 31.00 -2.40
C ALA A 315 13.87 30.31 -1.01
N SER A 316 14.32 29.04 -0.93
CA SER A 316 14.47 28.36 0.36
C SER A 316 15.53 28.99 1.24
N GLN A 317 16.64 29.43 0.66
CA GLN A 317 17.71 30.12 1.39
C GLN A 317 17.24 31.46 1.95
N LEU A 318 16.48 32.23 1.15
CA LEU A 318 15.85 33.48 1.62
C LEU A 318 14.86 33.23 2.76
N ALA A 319 14.03 32.22 2.64
CA ALA A 319 13.07 31.85 3.69
C ALA A 319 13.78 31.40 4.98
N LEU A 320 14.86 30.62 4.86
CA LEU A 320 15.68 30.19 5.99
C LEU A 320 16.37 31.37 6.68
N ALA A 321 16.89 32.34 5.92
CA ALA A 321 17.48 33.58 6.44
C ALA A 321 16.43 34.41 7.21
N HIS A 322 15.18 34.51 6.67
CA HIS A 322 14.07 35.13 7.38
C HIS A 322 13.76 34.40 8.70
N ALA A 323 13.67 33.07 8.65
CA ALA A 323 13.36 32.22 9.81
C ALA A 323 14.49 32.21 10.86
N ALA A 324 15.72 32.60 10.50
CA ALA A 324 16.83 32.74 11.46
C ALA A 324 16.62 33.89 12.45
N ARG A 325 15.78 34.86 12.12
CA ARG A 325 15.36 35.92 13.05
C ARG A 325 14.49 35.30 14.16
N ARG A 326 14.91 35.43 15.40
CA ARG A 326 14.31 34.74 16.55
C ARG A 326 12.78 34.96 16.70
N ALA A 327 12.28 36.13 16.31
CA ALA A 327 10.86 36.50 16.36
C ALA A 327 10.01 35.90 15.23
N ALA A 328 10.62 35.39 14.14
CA ALA A 328 9.88 34.89 12.99
C ALA A 328 9.30 33.49 13.21
N MET A 329 9.94 32.64 14.01
CA MET A 329 9.52 31.26 14.27
C MET A 329 8.47 31.20 15.40
N LYS A 330 7.22 30.99 15.04
CA LYS A 330 6.09 30.88 16.00
C LYS A 330 5.67 29.41 16.16
N ARG A 331 5.14 29.02 17.31
CA ARG A 331 4.47 27.73 17.48
C ARG A 331 3.21 27.69 16.63
N VAL A 332 3.01 26.57 15.93
CA VAL A 332 1.83 26.40 15.04
C VAL A 332 0.60 26.01 15.85
N GLY A 333 0.77 25.34 16.98
CA GLY A 333 -0.33 24.95 17.88
C GLY A 333 -1.19 23.78 17.37
N GLY A 334 -2.24 23.45 18.11
CA GLY A 334 -3.20 22.41 17.79
C GLY A 334 -2.61 21.00 17.75
N LYS A 335 -3.15 20.15 16.86
CA LYS A 335 -2.72 18.75 16.67
C LYS A 335 -1.28 18.60 16.14
N LEU A 336 -0.59 19.69 15.84
CA LEU A 336 0.76 19.68 15.27
C LEU A 336 1.88 19.60 16.34
N GLY A 337 1.53 19.70 17.61
CA GLY A 337 2.46 19.60 18.75
C GLY A 337 3.49 20.74 18.77
N ASP A 338 4.77 20.41 19.03
CA ASP A 338 5.86 21.38 19.15
C ASP A 338 6.45 21.87 17.82
N VAL A 339 5.64 21.86 16.75
CA VAL A 339 6.07 22.38 15.45
C VAL A 339 6.12 23.90 15.51
N ARG A 340 7.26 24.45 15.10
CA ARG A 340 7.44 25.89 14.90
C ARG A 340 7.53 26.18 13.40
N ALA A 341 7.00 27.34 12.99
CA ALA A 341 7.08 27.76 11.62
C ALA A 341 7.25 29.27 11.48
N ALA A 342 7.92 29.67 10.40
CA ALA A 342 7.99 31.04 9.94
C ALA A 342 7.37 31.12 8.54
N ARG A 343 6.68 32.22 8.24
CA ARG A 343 5.99 32.44 6.97
C ARG A 343 6.53 33.69 6.31
N VAL A 344 6.75 33.60 5.00
CA VAL A 344 7.13 34.75 4.16
C VAL A 344 6.45 34.63 2.80
N ARG A 345 5.96 35.73 2.26
CA ARG A 345 5.46 35.83 0.88
C ARG A 345 6.57 36.39 0.00
N THR A 346 6.85 35.74 -1.12
CA THR A 346 7.92 36.11 -2.03
C THR A 346 7.69 35.56 -3.43
N ARG A 347 8.41 36.06 -4.41
CA ARG A 347 8.45 35.47 -5.73
C ARG A 347 9.39 34.27 -5.77
N VAL A 348 8.93 33.19 -6.42
CA VAL A 348 9.72 31.99 -6.74
C VAL A 348 9.69 31.88 -8.26
N GLY A 349 10.79 32.26 -8.92
CA GLY A 349 10.77 32.55 -10.35
C GLY A 349 9.84 33.75 -10.63
N LYS A 350 8.91 33.58 -11.56
CA LYS A 350 7.87 34.58 -11.90
C LYS A 350 6.62 34.49 -11.06
N LEU A 351 6.48 33.45 -10.23
CA LEU A 351 5.27 33.12 -9.49
C LEU A 351 5.28 33.73 -8.08
N ASP A 352 4.17 34.34 -7.68
CA ASP A 352 3.96 34.78 -6.29
C ASP A 352 3.64 33.56 -5.42
N ARG A 353 4.39 33.36 -4.35
CA ARG A 353 4.28 32.17 -3.49
C ARG A 353 4.38 32.53 -2.01
N THR A 354 3.70 31.73 -1.20
CA THR A 354 3.90 31.72 0.24
C THR A 354 4.86 30.59 0.60
N LEU A 355 5.97 30.96 1.26
CA LEU A 355 6.93 30.02 1.81
C LEU A 355 6.71 29.87 3.31
N VAL A 356 6.74 28.63 3.78
CA VAL A 356 6.62 28.29 5.19
C VAL A 356 7.81 27.42 5.60
N VAL A 357 8.70 28.01 6.42
CA VAL A 357 9.80 27.23 7.04
C VAL A 357 9.24 26.50 8.25
N VAL A 358 9.26 25.20 8.20
CA VAL A 358 8.77 24.33 9.27
C VAL A 358 9.96 23.72 9.99
N GLU A 359 10.01 23.84 11.33
CA GLU A 359 11.00 23.20 12.20
C GLU A 359 10.36 22.03 12.95
N SER A 360 10.99 20.85 12.83
CA SER A 360 10.55 19.61 13.48
C SER A 360 11.70 19.02 14.26
N GLN A 361 11.49 18.83 15.57
CA GLN A 361 12.48 18.19 16.45
C GLN A 361 12.70 16.71 16.09
N GLU A 362 11.67 16.03 15.59
CA GLU A 362 11.77 14.64 15.14
C GLU A 362 12.67 14.53 13.91
N LEU A 363 12.48 15.40 12.92
CA LEU A 363 13.32 15.49 11.73
C LEU A 363 14.77 15.79 12.12
N LEU A 364 14.98 16.76 13.02
CA LEU A 364 16.31 17.12 13.52
C LEU A 364 17.03 15.93 14.17
N ARG A 365 16.33 15.20 15.05
CA ARG A 365 16.88 13.98 15.68
C ARG A 365 17.22 12.91 14.65
N GLY A 366 16.36 12.70 13.66
CA GLY A 366 16.60 11.76 12.56
C GLY A 366 17.84 12.11 11.75
N GLN A 367 17.97 13.37 11.31
CA GLN A 367 19.11 13.86 10.53
C GLN A 367 20.42 13.81 11.34
N LYS A 368 20.40 14.20 12.63
CA LYS A 368 21.58 14.06 13.50
C LYS A 368 22.06 12.61 13.62
N ARG A 369 21.14 11.65 13.73
CA ARG A 369 21.50 10.21 13.71
C ARG A 369 22.09 9.79 12.36
N GLY A 370 21.49 10.23 11.25
CA GLY A 370 22.02 9.98 9.91
C GLY A 370 23.44 10.48 9.73
N ILE A 371 23.69 11.74 10.10
CA ILE A 371 25.02 12.37 10.07
C ILE A 371 26.02 11.59 10.95
N ALA A 372 25.65 11.20 12.16
CA ALA A 372 26.53 10.44 13.05
C ALA A 372 26.94 9.09 12.43
N VAL A 373 26.02 8.39 11.80
CA VAL A 373 26.28 7.11 11.10
C VAL A 373 27.17 7.34 9.87
N ALA A 374 26.86 8.35 9.05
CA ALA A 374 27.63 8.68 7.85
C ALA A 374 29.06 9.10 8.22
N LEU A 375 29.22 9.95 9.24
CA LEU A 375 30.53 10.39 9.72
C LEU A 375 31.39 9.23 10.23
N ARG A 376 30.80 8.26 10.93
CA ARG A 376 31.52 7.04 11.37
C ARG A 376 32.04 6.25 10.17
N LYS A 377 31.22 6.06 9.12
CA LYS A 377 31.63 5.38 7.89
C LYS A 377 32.70 6.16 7.13
N ALA A 378 32.53 7.47 7.01
CA ALA A 378 33.49 8.33 6.35
C ALA A 378 34.86 8.32 7.07
N LYS A 379 34.89 8.38 8.41
CA LYS A 379 36.14 8.27 9.20
C LYS A 379 36.90 6.97 8.91
N VAL A 380 36.21 5.84 8.78
CA VAL A 380 36.84 4.55 8.43
C VAL A 380 37.46 4.61 7.04
N GLU A 381 36.72 5.16 6.08
CA GLU A 381 37.20 5.24 4.69
C GLU A 381 38.36 6.25 4.54
N LEU A 382 38.27 7.42 5.18
CA LEU A 382 39.36 8.42 5.19
C LEU A 382 40.65 7.86 5.81
N ARG A 383 40.56 7.04 6.88
CA ARG A 383 41.73 6.36 7.45
C ARG A 383 42.36 5.38 6.46
N LYS A 384 41.57 4.61 5.71
CA LYS A 384 42.07 3.71 4.66
C LYS A 384 42.74 4.50 3.55
N LEU A 385 42.13 5.61 3.11
CA LEU A 385 42.69 6.47 2.07
C LEU A 385 43.99 7.13 2.52
N ALA A 386 44.08 7.58 3.78
CA ALA A 386 45.31 8.16 4.35
C ALA A 386 46.47 7.13 4.35
N ARG A 387 46.20 5.88 4.73
CA ARG A 387 47.22 4.79 4.69
C ARG A 387 47.69 4.52 3.24
N ARG A 388 46.77 4.50 2.27
CA ARG A 388 47.12 4.30 0.84
C ARG A 388 47.88 5.48 0.26
N ALA A 389 47.55 6.69 0.68
CA ALA A 389 48.29 7.90 0.30
C ALA A 389 49.74 7.88 0.82
N ALA A 390 49.92 7.55 2.10
CA ALA A 390 51.23 7.45 2.74
C ALA A 390 52.10 6.33 2.14
N SER A 391 51.51 5.22 1.70
CA SER A 391 52.20 4.12 1.04
C SER A 391 52.47 4.32 -0.45
N GLY A 392 52.09 5.47 -1.03
CA GLY A 392 52.23 5.77 -2.47
C GLY A 392 51.32 4.95 -3.41
N ARG A 393 50.33 4.20 -2.86
CA ARG A 393 49.45 3.30 -3.62
C ARG A 393 48.25 3.97 -4.24
N ILE A 394 48.20 5.31 -4.31
CA ILE A 394 47.10 6.07 -4.89
C ILE A 394 47.60 7.38 -5.49
N ALA A 395 47.19 7.69 -6.71
CA ALA A 395 47.45 8.96 -7.35
C ALA A 395 46.60 10.07 -6.71
N ARG A 396 47.07 11.33 -6.83
CA ARG A 396 46.43 12.51 -6.21
C ARG A 396 44.99 12.71 -6.65
N GLU A 397 44.73 12.58 -7.95
CA GLU A 397 43.41 12.76 -8.56
C GLU A 397 42.43 11.66 -8.07
N ALA A 398 42.91 10.42 -8.05
CA ALA A 398 42.13 9.29 -7.55
C ALA A 398 41.87 9.39 -6.03
N LEU A 399 42.80 9.93 -5.25
CA LEU A 399 42.63 10.21 -3.83
C LEU A 399 41.56 11.29 -3.64
N ALA A 400 41.62 12.42 -4.34
CA ALA A 400 40.65 13.51 -4.27
C ALA A 400 39.24 13.04 -4.61
N ALA A 401 39.05 12.31 -5.71
CA ALA A 401 37.75 11.75 -6.10
C ALA A 401 37.17 10.83 -5.06
N ARG A 402 37.99 9.96 -4.43
CA ARG A 402 37.52 9.05 -3.37
C ARG A 402 37.20 9.76 -2.07
N VAL A 403 37.95 10.80 -1.69
CA VAL A 403 37.66 11.66 -0.54
C VAL A 403 36.33 12.36 -0.76
N GLN A 404 36.13 12.99 -1.93
CA GLN A 404 34.88 13.61 -2.30
C GLN A 404 33.71 12.63 -2.20
N LYS A 405 33.85 11.43 -2.76
CA LYS A 405 32.84 10.37 -2.68
C LYS A 405 32.52 9.95 -1.22
N ALA A 406 33.53 9.88 -0.35
CA ALA A 406 33.35 9.53 1.06
C ALA A 406 32.59 10.61 1.83
N LEU A 407 32.71 11.89 1.45
CA LEU A 407 32.09 13.04 2.10
C LEU A 407 30.78 13.49 1.44
N GLN A 408 30.36 12.88 0.35
CA GLN A 408 29.21 13.31 -0.45
C GLN A 408 27.85 13.16 0.24
N ARG A 409 27.77 12.39 1.34
CA ARG A 409 26.51 12.06 2.03
C ARG A 409 26.32 12.89 3.28
N GLU A 410 25.02 13.18 3.59
CA GLU A 410 24.59 13.71 4.89
C GLU A 410 25.34 15.00 5.29
N HIS A 411 25.57 15.89 4.34
CA HIS A 411 26.25 17.18 4.58
C HIS A 411 27.67 17.07 5.15
N LEU A 412 28.35 15.93 5.01
CA LEU A 412 29.70 15.78 5.58
C LEU A 412 30.71 16.77 4.97
N SER A 413 30.57 17.09 3.68
CA SER A 413 31.39 18.10 2.98
C SER A 413 31.29 19.50 3.60
N ASP A 414 30.20 19.80 4.31
CA ASP A 414 29.95 21.14 4.87
C ASP A 414 30.76 21.39 6.17
N PHE A 415 31.25 20.34 6.81
CA PHE A 415 31.96 20.46 8.10
C PHE A 415 33.13 19.47 8.29
N VAL A 416 33.45 18.60 7.34
CA VAL A 416 34.65 17.76 7.37
C VAL A 416 35.66 18.35 6.42
N ILE A 417 36.68 18.98 6.97
CA ILE A 417 37.77 19.62 6.19
C ILE A 417 38.85 18.58 5.93
N THR A 418 39.29 18.49 4.68
CA THR A 418 40.34 17.55 4.24
C THR A 418 41.44 18.30 3.55
N THR A 419 42.70 17.99 3.88
CA THR A 419 43.88 18.57 3.26
C THR A 419 44.78 17.48 2.70
N VAL A 420 45.13 17.58 1.44
CA VAL A 420 46.07 16.68 0.77
C VAL A 420 47.35 17.44 0.48
N THR A 421 48.43 17.02 1.10
CA THR A 421 49.80 17.57 0.90
C THR A 421 50.73 16.52 0.26
N LYS A 422 51.80 16.94 -0.39
CA LYS A 422 52.84 16.06 -0.89
C LYS A 422 54.12 16.38 -0.14
N ARG A 423 54.73 15.41 0.57
CA ARG A 423 56.04 15.52 1.23
C ARG A 423 56.92 14.37 0.82
N ALA A 424 58.14 14.64 0.43
CA ALA A 424 59.12 13.64 0.01
C ALA A 424 58.55 12.61 -1.00
N GLY A 425 57.84 13.08 -2.02
CA GLY A 425 57.22 12.22 -3.05
C GLY A 425 55.95 11.49 -2.63
N LYS A 426 55.61 11.40 -1.35
CA LYS A 426 54.42 10.72 -0.81
C LYS A 426 53.28 11.70 -0.53
N LEU A 427 52.06 11.24 -0.74
CA LEU A 427 50.83 11.99 -0.39
C LEU A 427 50.49 11.80 1.08
N SER A 428 50.08 12.88 1.73
CA SER A 428 49.52 12.85 3.09
C SER A 428 48.11 13.41 3.05
N LEU A 429 47.17 12.66 3.59
CA LEU A 429 45.77 13.07 3.79
C LEU A 429 45.53 13.32 5.26
N VAL A 430 45.26 14.57 5.59
CA VAL A 430 44.84 14.99 6.95
C VAL A 430 43.37 15.44 6.88
N TRP A 431 42.61 15.19 7.90
CA TRP A 431 41.22 15.61 8.00
C TRP A 431 40.81 15.90 9.44
N HIS A 432 39.91 16.85 9.61
CA HIS A 432 39.31 17.16 10.91
C HIS A 432 37.84 17.54 10.75
N VAL A 433 37.10 17.48 11.86
CA VAL A 433 35.69 17.87 11.92
C VAL A 433 35.63 19.29 12.48
N ASP A 434 35.16 20.23 11.66
CA ASP A 434 34.87 21.58 12.11
C ASP A 434 33.56 21.58 12.93
N GLN A 435 33.73 21.73 14.24
CA GLN A 435 32.59 21.73 15.17
C GLN A 435 31.77 23.03 15.09
N ALA A 436 32.38 24.15 14.65
CA ALA A 436 31.66 25.41 14.50
C ALA A 436 30.75 25.34 13.26
N ALA A 437 31.27 24.89 12.13
CA ALA A 437 30.50 24.68 10.89
C ALA A 437 29.38 23.65 11.13
N ARG A 438 29.66 22.57 11.85
CA ARG A 438 28.64 21.57 12.20
C ARG A 438 27.52 22.17 13.05
N ARG A 439 27.85 22.94 14.09
CA ARG A 439 26.85 23.64 14.93
C ARG A 439 26.04 24.65 14.13
N LEU A 440 26.68 25.34 13.20
CA LEU A 440 26.00 26.27 12.29
C LEU A 440 24.99 25.53 11.39
N LEU A 441 25.40 24.41 10.78
CA LEU A 441 24.50 23.54 9.99
C LEU A 441 23.30 23.07 10.83
N GLU A 442 23.55 22.60 12.07
CA GLU A 442 22.48 22.15 12.96
C GLU A 442 21.49 23.28 13.31
N ARG A 443 21.99 24.51 13.49
CA ARG A 443 21.14 25.66 13.82
C ARG A 443 20.39 26.25 12.64
N THR A 444 20.93 26.16 11.43
CA THR A 444 20.39 26.90 10.27
C THR A 444 19.61 26.04 9.29
N ARG A 445 19.97 24.75 9.14
CA ARG A 445 19.40 23.87 8.10
C ARG A 445 18.74 22.61 8.63
N LEU A 446 19.36 21.92 9.62
CA LEU A 446 18.83 20.65 10.09
C LEU A 446 17.49 20.84 10.83
N GLY A 447 16.63 19.84 10.71
CA GLY A 447 15.29 19.86 11.29
C GLY A 447 14.32 20.78 10.58
N ARG A 448 14.72 21.43 9.49
CA ARG A 448 13.91 22.39 8.75
C ARG A 448 13.51 21.87 7.39
N ARG A 449 12.33 22.28 6.96
CA ARG A 449 11.76 22.06 5.64
C ARG A 449 11.12 23.35 5.17
N VAL A 450 11.24 23.66 3.89
CA VAL A 450 10.62 24.85 3.30
C VAL A 450 9.47 24.40 2.42
N LEU A 451 8.26 24.73 2.83
CA LEU A 451 7.05 24.50 2.05
C LEU A 451 6.78 25.72 1.18
N CYS A 452 6.35 25.48 -0.04
CA CYS A 452 5.99 26.50 -1.01
C CYS A 452 4.57 26.24 -1.50
N THR A 453 3.72 27.28 -1.51
CA THR A 453 2.33 27.17 -1.94
C THR A 453 1.82 28.49 -2.50
N ASP A 454 0.80 28.42 -3.33
CA ASP A 454 -0.02 29.53 -3.80
C ASP A 454 -1.21 29.84 -2.86
N HIS A 455 -1.43 29.02 -1.83
CA HIS A 455 -2.42 29.31 -0.80
C HIS A 455 -2.02 30.47 0.13
N HIS A 456 -2.25 31.70 -0.33
CA HIS A 456 -1.90 32.90 0.43
C HIS A 456 -2.78 33.14 1.66
N LEU A 457 -4.03 32.64 1.63
CA LEU A 457 -5.01 32.87 2.70
C LEU A 457 -5.07 31.73 3.73
N TRP A 458 -4.49 30.58 3.43
CA TRP A 458 -4.44 29.50 4.41
C TRP A 458 -3.60 29.86 5.63
N SER A 459 -4.06 29.45 6.81
CA SER A 459 -3.24 29.56 8.01
C SER A 459 -1.99 28.68 7.89
N THR A 460 -0.93 29.08 8.55
CA THR A 460 0.32 28.28 8.61
C THR A 460 0.06 26.85 9.11
N GLY A 461 -0.86 26.71 10.09
CA GLY A 461 -1.28 25.40 10.61
C GLY A 461 -1.93 24.52 9.54
N ARG A 462 -2.82 25.09 8.71
CA ARG A 462 -3.47 24.37 7.62
C ARG A 462 -2.46 23.91 6.56
N ILE A 463 -1.53 24.78 6.18
CA ILE A 463 -0.45 24.45 5.21
C ILE A 463 0.39 23.27 5.72
N VAL A 464 0.85 23.33 6.97
CA VAL A 464 1.66 22.26 7.57
C VAL A 464 0.87 20.96 7.70
N HIS A 465 -0.41 21.04 8.07
CA HIS A 465 -1.29 19.87 8.17
C HIS A 465 -1.51 19.22 6.81
N ALA A 466 -1.87 20.00 5.80
CA ALA A 466 -2.05 19.51 4.43
C ALA A 466 -0.77 18.86 3.88
N PHE A 467 0.41 19.46 4.12
CA PHE A 467 1.67 18.85 3.68
C PHE A 467 1.96 17.50 4.37
N ARG A 468 1.54 17.32 5.63
CA ARG A 468 1.63 16.02 6.30
C ARG A 468 0.78 14.95 5.61
N GLY A 469 -0.21 15.33 4.82
CA GLY A 469 -1.00 14.42 3.98
C GLY A 469 -0.15 13.64 2.96
N GLN A 470 1.06 14.10 2.63
CA GLN A 470 2.01 13.33 1.81
C GLN A 470 2.36 11.96 2.43
N TRP A 471 2.28 11.82 3.75
CA TRP A 471 2.40 10.53 4.42
C TRP A 471 1.39 9.48 3.91
N ASN A 472 0.23 9.90 3.41
CA ASN A 472 -0.80 8.99 2.90
C ASN A 472 -0.31 8.20 1.69
N VAL A 473 0.41 8.85 0.75
CA VAL A 473 0.96 8.17 -0.43
C VAL A 473 2.17 7.30 -0.07
N GLU A 474 2.98 7.73 0.88
CA GLU A 474 4.10 6.91 1.39
C GLU A 474 3.59 5.62 2.05
N GLU A 475 2.50 5.71 2.83
CA GLU A 475 1.85 4.54 3.43
C GLU A 475 1.25 3.62 2.37
N LEU A 476 0.62 4.17 1.33
CA LEU A 476 0.12 3.39 0.20
C LEU A 476 1.26 2.62 -0.49
N PHE A 477 2.38 3.28 -0.76
CA PHE A 477 3.55 2.61 -1.32
C PHE A 477 4.12 1.52 -0.43
N ARG A 478 4.09 1.71 0.90
CA ARG A 478 4.51 0.67 1.86
C ARG A 478 3.63 -0.58 1.75
N ARG A 479 2.32 -0.42 1.50
CA ARG A 479 1.40 -1.54 1.24
C ARG A 479 1.68 -2.23 -0.08
N ALA A 480 2.18 -1.52 -1.09
CA ALA A 480 2.52 -2.05 -2.42
C ALA A 480 3.91 -2.70 -2.50
N LYS A 481 4.81 -2.43 -1.54
CA LYS A 481 6.18 -3.00 -1.54
C LYS A 481 6.21 -4.43 -0.99
N LYS A 482 7.34 -5.12 -1.19
CA LYS A 482 7.57 -6.49 -0.70
C LYS A 482 7.23 -6.61 0.79
N GLY A 483 6.41 -7.58 1.13
CA GLY A 483 5.89 -7.76 2.49
C GLY A 483 4.76 -6.80 2.86
N GLY A 484 4.26 -5.97 1.94
CA GLY A 484 3.06 -5.17 2.10
C GLY A 484 1.78 -6.00 2.05
N VAL A 485 0.62 -5.32 2.16
CA VAL A 485 -0.70 -5.98 2.13
C VAL A 485 -1.09 -6.35 0.70
N VAL A 486 -0.78 -5.48 -0.27
CA VAL A 486 -1.05 -5.68 -1.70
C VAL A 486 0.26 -5.52 -2.46
N PRO A 487 1.18 -6.47 -2.34
CA PRO A 487 2.52 -6.31 -2.92
C PRO A 487 2.47 -6.33 -4.44
N TRP A 488 3.10 -5.36 -5.09
CA TRP A 488 3.25 -5.33 -6.54
C TRP A 488 4.10 -6.50 -7.07
N GLY A 489 5.17 -6.81 -6.38
CA GLY A 489 6.10 -7.86 -6.77
C GLY A 489 5.96 -9.16 -5.97
N PRO A 490 6.44 -10.26 -6.54
CA PRO A 490 6.93 -10.42 -7.89
C PRO A 490 5.78 -10.37 -8.92
N SER A 491 6.02 -9.64 -10.04
CA SER A 491 4.98 -9.46 -11.06
C SER A 491 4.79 -10.66 -11.96
N HIS A 492 5.88 -11.40 -12.23
CA HIS A 492 5.95 -12.48 -13.22
C HIS A 492 5.49 -12.04 -14.63
N GLN A 493 5.64 -10.73 -14.94
CA GLN A 493 5.28 -10.14 -16.22
C GLN A 493 6.52 -9.60 -16.92
N TRP A 494 6.58 -9.73 -18.26
CA TRP A 494 7.77 -9.40 -19.04
C TRP A 494 7.45 -8.41 -20.18
N VAL A 495 6.19 -8.28 -20.54
CA VAL A 495 5.69 -7.42 -21.60
C VAL A 495 5.04 -6.17 -20.99
N ASP A 496 5.25 -5.01 -21.62
CA ASP A 496 4.78 -3.71 -21.10
C ASP A 496 3.28 -3.65 -20.88
N SER A 497 2.46 -4.19 -21.80
CA SER A 497 1.00 -4.26 -21.64
C SER A 497 0.58 -5.04 -20.39
N SER A 498 1.21 -6.20 -20.17
CA SER A 498 0.96 -7.03 -18.99
C SER A 498 1.45 -6.37 -17.69
N LEU A 499 2.56 -5.62 -17.74
CA LEU A 499 3.04 -4.82 -16.61
C LEU A 499 2.05 -3.70 -16.25
N ARG A 500 1.48 -3.01 -17.26
CA ARG A 500 0.46 -1.97 -17.06
C ARG A 500 -0.80 -2.55 -16.42
N LEU A 501 -1.37 -3.60 -16.98
CA LEU A 501 -2.59 -4.22 -16.45
C LEU A 501 -2.36 -4.82 -15.06
N HIS A 502 -1.18 -5.41 -14.80
CA HIS A 502 -0.81 -5.90 -13.47
C HIS A 502 -0.70 -4.76 -12.44
N THR A 503 -0.09 -3.64 -12.84
CA THR A 503 0.03 -2.47 -11.99
C THR A 503 -1.35 -1.88 -11.69
N PHE A 504 -2.20 -1.75 -12.71
CA PHE A 504 -3.58 -1.32 -12.55
C PHE A 504 -4.34 -2.20 -11.56
N ALA A 505 -4.34 -3.53 -11.75
CA ALA A 505 -4.99 -4.45 -10.83
C ALA A 505 -4.44 -4.37 -9.39
N THR A 506 -3.12 -4.12 -9.23
CA THR A 506 -2.52 -3.91 -7.92
C THR A 506 -3.03 -2.62 -7.27
N VAL A 507 -3.16 -1.52 -8.03
CA VAL A 507 -3.69 -0.25 -7.52
C VAL A 507 -5.18 -0.38 -7.19
N ILE A 508 -5.97 -1.11 -7.98
CA ILE A 508 -7.36 -1.44 -7.62
C ILE A 508 -7.39 -2.22 -6.30
N GLY A 509 -6.53 -3.22 -6.11
CA GLY A 509 -6.43 -3.93 -4.84
C GLY A 509 -6.11 -3.01 -3.64
N LEU A 510 -5.22 -2.03 -3.84
CA LEU A 510 -4.92 -1.00 -2.84
C LEU A 510 -6.14 -0.12 -2.55
N ALA A 511 -6.90 0.27 -3.59
CA ALA A 511 -8.14 1.03 -3.45
C ALA A 511 -9.19 0.25 -2.65
N LEU A 512 -9.45 -1.00 -3.01
CA LEU A 512 -10.40 -1.87 -2.31
C LEU A 512 -10.05 -2.03 -0.83
N VAL A 513 -8.78 -2.29 -0.51
CA VAL A 513 -8.30 -2.40 0.89
C VAL A 513 -8.45 -1.08 1.65
N SER A 514 -8.18 0.06 1.00
CA SER A 514 -8.32 1.38 1.61
C SER A 514 -9.78 1.71 1.90
N LEU A 515 -10.68 1.43 0.96
CA LEU A 515 -12.12 1.65 1.08
C LEU A 515 -12.77 0.70 2.08
N ALA A 516 -12.38 -0.58 2.10
CA ALA A 516 -12.83 -1.53 3.12
C ALA A 516 -12.46 -1.05 4.53
N ARG A 517 -11.24 -0.56 4.73
CA ARG A 517 -10.81 0.02 6.00
C ARG A 517 -11.63 1.24 6.39
N LEU A 518 -11.95 2.09 5.42
CA LEU A 518 -12.79 3.28 5.62
C LEU A 518 -14.22 2.90 6.01
N ALA A 519 -14.83 1.95 5.28
CA ALA A 519 -16.18 1.45 5.57
C ALA A 519 -16.29 0.83 6.96
N LEU A 520 -15.25 0.12 7.41
CA LEU A 520 -15.22 -0.48 8.75
C LEU A 520 -15.07 0.56 9.87
N GLY A 521 -14.71 1.82 9.54
CA GLY A 521 -14.52 2.91 10.50
C GLY A 521 -13.43 2.62 11.53
N THR A 522 -12.43 1.81 11.18
CA THR A 522 -11.40 1.36 12.10
C THR A 522 -10.12 2.17 11.98
N ARG A 523 -9.43 2.35 13.13
CA ARG A 523 -8.06 2.88 13.17
C ARG A 523 -7.00 1.79 12.98
N THR A 524 -7.39 0.52 12.90
CA THR A 524 -6.47 -0.60 12.69
C THR A 524 -5.75 -0.50 11.35
N SER A 525 -4.56 -1.09 11.29
CA SER A 525 -3.79 -1.11 10.05
C SER A 525 -4.48 -2.00 8.99
N ALA A 526 -4.29 -1.68 7.72
CA ALA A 526 -4.80 -2.51 6.62
C ALA A 526 -4.35 -3.97 6.74
N ARG A 527 -3.12 -4.21 7.20
CA ARG A 527 -2.58 -5.56 7.43
C ARG A 527 -3.37 -6.31 8.51
N HIS A 528 -3.65 -5.66 9.63
CA HIS A 528 -4.40 -6.28 10.72
C HIS A 528 -5.82 -6.60 10.26
N MET A 529 -6.49 -5.67 9.57
CA MET A 529 -7.82 -5.87 9.02
C MET A 529 -7.87 -7.09 8.08
N ILE A 530 -7.00 -7.15 7.07
CA ILE A 530 -6.96 -8.28 6.13
C ILE A 530 -6.65 -9.59 6.85
N LYS A 531 -5.73 -9.58 7.83
CA LYS A 531 -5.44 -10.76 8.63
C LYS A 531 -6.66 -11.24 9.42
N ALA A 532 -7.33 -10.35 10.15
CA ALA A 532 -8.53 -10.69 10.92
C ALA A 532 -9.66 -11.22 10.03
N LEU A 533 -9.87 -10.58 8.87
CA LEU A 533 -10.84 -11.05 7.87
C LEU A 533 -10.46 -12.40 7.26
N SER A 534 -9.19 -12.69 7.06
CA SER A 534 -8.72 -13.97 6.49
C SER A 534 -8.96 -15.17 7.40
N GLU A 535 -9.22 -14.93 8.68
CA GLU A 535 -9.59 -15.95 9.68
C GLU A 535 -11.08 -16.31 9.58
N VAL A 536 -11.91 -15.47 8.95
CA VAL A 536 -13.33 -15.77 8.69
C VAL A 536 -13.40 -16.69 7.48
N LYS A 537 -13.47 -18.00 7.75
CA LYS A 537 -13.50 -19.08 6.75
C LYS A 537 -14.73 -19.93 6.95
N ALA A 538 -15.33 -20.39 5.87
CA ALA A 538 -16.37 -21.38 5.91
C ALA A 538 -15.75 -22.79 5.88
N THR A 539 -16.23 -23.68 6.73
CA THR A 539 -15.85 -25.10 6.75
C THR A 539 -16.87 -25.89 5.96
N LEU A 540 -16.44 -26.60 4.92
CA LEU A 540 -17.28 -27.51 4.16
C LEU A 540 -17.27 -28.88 4.83
N VAL A 541 -18.45 -29.34 5.21
CA VAL A 541 -18.64 -30.64 5.89
C VAL A 541 -19.57 -31.51 5.05
N ARG A 542 -19.16 -32.73 4.80
CA ARG A 542 -20.00 -33.73 4.17
C ARG A 542 -20.90 -34.35 5.24
N VAL A 543 -22.20 -34.37 5.00
CA VAL A 543 -23.21 -34.90 5.91
C VAL A 543 -23.98 -36.00 5.21
N ARG A 544 -24.39 -37.02 5.97
CA ARG A 544 -25.35 -38.05 5.48
C ARG A 544 -26.72 -37.41 5.33
N THR A 545 -27.42 -37.71 4.26
CA THR A 545 -28.80 -37.30 4.10
C THR A 545 -29.73 -38.41 4.64
N ARG A 546 -31.00 -38.10 4.83
CA ARG A 546 -32.01 -39.11 5.20
C ARG A 546 -32.16 -40.22 4.15
N ARG A 547 -31.68 -40.04 2.93
CA ARG A 547 -31.67 -41.06 1.87
C ARG A 547 -30.41 -41.91 2.00
N PRO A 548 -30.50 -43.22 2.19
CA PRO A 548 -29.34 -44.11 2.30
C PRO A 548 -28.38 -43.94 1.13
N GLY A 549 -27.07 -43.91 1.42
CA GLY A 549 -26.00 -43.74 0.41
C GLY A 549 -25.84 -42.34 -0.17
N ARG A 550 -26.72 -41.38 0.16
CA ARG A 550 -26.57 -39.98 -0.31
C ARG A 550 -25.92 -39.09 0.74
N HIS A 551 -25.07 -38.20 0.27
CA HIS A 551 -24.39 -37.20 1.08
C HIS A 551 -24.70 -35.81 0.55
N ALA A 552 -24.78 -34.84 1.43
CA ALA A 552 -24.81 -33.42 1.09
C ALA A 552 -23.56 -32.72 1.62
N THR A 553 -23.11 -31.65 0.96
CA THR A 553 -22.05 -30.78 1.49
C THR A 553 -22.72 -29.58 2.11
N VAL A 554 -22.47 -29.35 3.39
CA VAL A 554 -23.00 -28.23 4.17
C VAL A 554 -21.84 -27.29 4.52
N MET A 555 -22.10 -26.01 4.49
CA MET A 555 -21.15 -24.99 4.88
C MET A 555 -21.41 -24.57 6.32
N LEU A 556 -20.39 -24.70 7.17
CA LEU A 556 -20.43 -24.25 8.55
C LEU A 556 -19.62 -22.94 8.69
N ALA A 557 -20.20 -22.00 9.41
CA ALA A 557 -19.52 -20.76 9.76
C ALA A 557 -18.63 -20.94 11.00
N PRO A 558 -17.52 -20.19 11.13
CA PRO A 558 -16.71 -20.18 12.33
C PRO A 558 -17.39 -19.41 13.46
N ASP A 559 -16.99 -19.68 14.71
CA ASP A 559 -17.26 -18.76 15.80
C ASP A 559 -16.51 -17.45 15.57
N LEU A 560 -17.24 -16.36 15.66
CA LEU A 560 -16.72 -15.03 15.34
C LEU A 560 -16.44 -14.23 16.62
N SER A 561 -15.28 -13.60 16.68
CA SER A 561 -14.99 -12.56 17.69
C SER A 561 -15.89 -11.33 17.48
N GLY A 562 -15.98 -10.45 18.48
CA GLY A 562 -16.76 -9.22 18.35
C GLY A 562 -16.31 -8.32 17.17
N GLU A 563 -15.01 -8.23 16.90
CA GLU A 563 -14.46 -7.50 15.78
C GLU A 563 -14.82 -8.15 14.43
N GLN A 564 -14.77 -9.49 14.36
CA GLN A 564 -15.18 -10.23 13.16
C GLN A 564 -16.68 -10.11 12.91
N ARG A 565 -17.54 -10.12 13.92
CA ARG A 565 -18.98 -9.89 13.79
C ARG A 565 -19.27 -8.51 13.21
N LYS A 566 -18.59 -7.46 13.71
CA LYS A 566 -18.71 -6.11 13.12
C LYS A 566 -18.34 -6.14 11.63
N SER A 567 -17.26 -6.81 11.25
CA SER A 567 -16.83 -6.92 9.85
C SER A 567 -17.84 -7.69 9.01
N VAL A 568 -18.40 -8.79 9.53
CA VAL A 568 -19.44 -9.59 8.86
C VAL A 568 -20.66 -8.74 8.56
N ASN A 569 -21.11 -7.94 9.51
CA ASN A 569 -22.27 -7.06 9.34
C ASN A 569 -21.97 -5.91 8.38
N THR A 570 -20.80 -5.26 8.50
CA THR A 570 -20.42 -4.13 7.64
C THR A 570 -20.35 -4.53 6.17
N PHE A 571 -19.81 -5.69 5.85
CA PHE A 571 -19.59 -6.17 4.49
C PHE A 571 -20.65 -7.17 4.01
N ASP A 572 -21.75 -7.33 4.77
CA ASP A 572 -22.83 -8.27 4.45
C ASP A 572 -22.31 -9.67 4.09
N LEU A 573 -21.33 -10.16 4.86
CA LEU A 573 -20.73 -11.48 4.59
C LEU A 573 -21.70 -12.64 4.87
N GLY A 574 -22.78 -12.37 5.61
CA GLY A 574 -23.82 -13.36 5.92
C GLY A 574 -24.48 -13.95 4.67
N ARG A 575 -24.54 -13.21 3.56
CA ARG A 575 -25.09 -13.72 2.28
C ARG A 575 -24.32 -14.90 1.69
N TRP A 576 -23.04 -15.04 2.07
CA TRP A 576 -22.19 -16.16 1.67
C TRP A 576 -22.08 -17.26 2.75
N MET A 577 -22.69 -17.03 3.92
CA MET A 577 -22.67 -17.94 5.06
C MET A 577 -24.08 -18.08 5.66
N PRO A 578 -25.03 -18.73 4.95
CA PRO A 578 -26.44 -18.76 5.33
C PRO A 578 -26.70 -19.36 6.72
N LEU A 579 -25.84 -20.23 7.22
CA LEU A 579 -25.98 -20.81 8.56
C LEU A 579 -25.59 -19.87 9.72
N LEU A 580 -24.84 -18.78 9.45
CA LEU A 580 -24.58 -17.72 10.42
C LEU A 580 -25.85 -16.96 10.81
N LEU A 581 -26.75 -16.74 9.86
CA LEU A 581 -27.99 -15.99 10.07
C LEU A 581 -28.94 -16.68 11.02
N SER A 582 -28.97 -18.03 11.04
CA SER A 582 -29.83 -18.80 11.96
C SER A 582 -29.31 -18.76 13.40
N SER A 583 -27.99 -18.77 13.61
CA SER A 583 -27.40 -18.67 14.96
C SER A 583 -27.44 -17.24 15.52
N MET A 584 -27.39 -16.21 14.66
CA MET A 584 -27.54 -14.82 15.09
C MET A 584 -28.97 -14.44 15.47
N ARG A 585 -30.00 -15.03 14.83
CA ARG A 585 -31.41 -14.81 15.20
C ARG A 585 -31.78 -15.43 16.55
N SER A 586 -31.15 -16.51 16.94
CA SER A 586 -31.40 -17.15 18.24
C SER A 586 -30.75 -16.45 19.44
N SER A 587 -29.76 -15.55 19.21
CA SER A 587 -29.11 -14.76 20.27
C SER A 587 -29.80 -13.41 20.57
N VAL A 588 -30.86 -13.05 19.84
CA VAL A 588 -31.64 -11.81 20.03
C VAL A 588 -32.97 -12.06 20.72
N SER A 589 -33.29 -13.30 21.03
CA SER A 589 -34.45 -13.61 21.90
C SER A 589 -34.10 -13.25 23.34
N GLY A 590 -34.75 -12.26 23.91
CA GLY A 590 -34.71 -11.93 25.33
C GLY A 590 -35.16 -13.11 26.19
N PRO A 591 -34.98 -13.08 27.52
CA PRO A 591 -35.30 -14.15 28.43
C PRO A 591 -36.79 -14.59 28.38
N ASP A 592 -37.66 -13.85 27.71
CA ASP A 592 -39.11 -14.11 27.61
C ASP A 592 -39.58 -14.59 26.22
N GLY A 593 -38.66 -15.02 25.33
CA GLY A 593 -39.04 -15.69 24.07
C GLY A 593 -39.78 -14.81 23.03
N ARG A 594 -39.81 -13.47 23.19
CA ARG A 594 -40.47 -12.57 22.25
C ARG A 594 -39.42 -11.85 21.38
N PRO A 595 -39.60 -11.75 20.06
CA PRO A 595 -38.69 -10.97 19.21
C PRO A 595 -38.80 -9.48 19.57
N VAL A 596 -37.68 -8.86 19.87
CA VAL A 596 -37.57 -7.41 19.97
C VAL A 596 -37.53 -6.85 18.56
N ALA A 597 -38.49 -6.00 18.25
CA ALA A 597 -38.72 -5.34 16.96
C ALA A 597 -37.58 -4.40 16.59
#